data_87b04f04486e2d96be227738dcb93590
#
_entry.id   87b04f04486e2d96be227738dcb93590
#
_cell.length_a   1.000
_cell.length_b   1.000
_cell.length_c   1.000
_cell.angle_alpha   90.00
_cell.angle_beta   90.00
_cell.angle_gamma   90.00
#
_symmetry.space_group_name_H-M   'P 1'
#
loop_
_entity.id
_entity.type
_entity.pdbx_description
1 polymer ?
#
loop_
_entity_poly.entity_id
_entity_poly.type
_entity_poly.pdbx_seq_one_letter_code
_entity_poly.pdbx_strand_id
1 'polypeptide(L)'
;MFRVITINANGIRAAARKGFFTWMRVQSPDVVCMQETKAQEHQLPPEALDLDGYSYAFVDAHKKGYSGVAIYSRHAPVRIERGLGMEDMDAEGRFLRMDLGPLTIGSLYAPSGTSGPERQAVKYSFLDRFIANLAALKNAGTPTILCGDYNIAHNDIDVFSPRSCAKTTGFLPDERRWFDEVTERVGWVDAFRVVNAEPKQFSWWSNFPKAFERNLGWRIDYQLVTPDLAPLVRAASIDRDERFSDHAPVTIDYDITL
;
A
#
# COMPACT_ATOMS: atom_id res chain seq x y z
N MET A 1 -2.96 1.36 21.33
CA MET A 1 -3.30 1.67 19.92
C MET A 1 -2.17 1.19 19.05
N PHE A 2 -2.49 0.45 18.01
CA PHE A 2 -1.54 -0.10 17.04
C PHE A 2 -1.62 0.74 15.76
N ARG A 3 -0.57 1.47 15.44
CA ARG A 3 -0.52 2.39 14.30
C ARG A 3 0.16 1.75 13.11
N VAL A 4 -0.54 1.71 11.98
CA VAL A 4 0.01 1.23 10.70
C VAL A 4 0.01 2.38 9.69
N ILE A 5 1.16 2.57 9.03
CA ILE A 5 1.33 3.56 7.95
C ILE A 5 1.65 2.82 6.66
N THR A 6 1.01 3.18 5.55
CA THR A 6 1.41 2.76 4.21
C THR A 6 1.76 3.97 3.34
N ILE A 7 2.79 3.83 2.53
CA ILE A 7 3.23 4.87 1.59
C ILE A 7 3.92 4.25 0.37
N ASN A 8 3.52 4.66 -0.81
CA ASN A 8 4.36 4.52 -2.00
C ASN A 8 5.43 5.62 -1.98
N ALA A 9 6.69 5.22 -1.81
CA ALA A 9 7.81 6.15 -1.62
C ALA A 9 8.30 6.78 -2.94
N ASN A 10 7.94 6.20 -4.07
CA ASN A 10 8.48 6.58 -5.39
C ASN A 10 10.01 6.74 -5.37
N GLY A 11 10.67 5.85 -4.61
CA GLY A 11 12.10 5.80 -4.38
C GLY A 11 12.51 6.13 -2.94
N ILE A 12 12.87 5.08 -2.18
CA ILE A 12 13.21 5.17 -0.74
C ILE A 12 14.34 6.17 -0.46
N ARG A 13 15.35 6.26 -1.35
CA ARG A 13 16.47 7.21 -1.22
C ARG A 13 16.01 8.67 -1.37
N ALA A 14 15.04 8.92 -2.24
CA ALA A 14 14.46 10.26 -2.41
C ALA A 14 13.59 10.63 -1.21
N ALA A 15 12.76 9.69 -0.73
CA ALA A 15 11.94 9.88 0.47
C ALA A 15 12.80 10.12 1.72
N ALA A 16 13.91 9.39 1.89
CA ALA A 16 14.87 9.60 2.98
C ALA A 16 15.44 11.02 2.97
N ARG A 17 15.94 11.50 1.81
CA ARG A 17 16.46 12.88 1.68
C ARG A 17 15.42 13.95 1.97
N LYS A 18 14.13 13.66 1.79
CA LYS A 18 13.02 14.55 2.13
C LYS A 18 12.58 14.42 3.60
N GLY A 19 13.29 13.64 4.42
CA GLY A 19 13.04 13.53 5.85
C GLY A 19 12.03 12.46 6.27
N PHE A 20 11.64 11.53 5.39
CA PHE A 20 10.64 10.52 5.71
C PHE A 20 10.94 9.76 7.00
N PHE A 21 12.17 9.27 7.20
CA PHE A 21 12.52 8.48 8.38
C PHE A 21 12.53 9.32 9.67
N THR A 22 12.83 10.63 9.59
CA THR A 22 12.69 11.55 10.71
C THR A 22 11.23 11.75 11.08
N TRP A 23 10.37 11.98 10.09
CA TRP A 23 8.92 12.08 10.29
C TRP A 23 8.34 10.78 10.85
N MET A 24 8.74 9.63 10.32
CA MET A 24 8.32 8.31 10.79
C MET A 24 8.62 8.12 12.30
N ARG A 25 9.79 8.55 12.78
CA ARG A 25 10.12 8.50 14.21
C ARG A 25 9.17 9.35 15.05
N VAL A 26 8.79 10.52 14.57
CA VAL A 26 7.82 11.42 15.25
C VAL A 26 6.43 10.79 15.27
N GLN A 27 5.98 10.20 14.17
CA GLN A 27 4.69 9.51 14.10
C GLN A 27 4.64 8.24 14.96
N SER A 28 5.80 7.66 15.23
CA SER A 28 5.96 6.52 16.14
C SER A 28 5.05 5.33 15.80
N PRO A 29 4.92 4.91 14.51
CA PRO A 29 4.06 3.81 14.12
C PRO A 29 4.58 2.46 14.65
N ASP A 30 3.67 1.50 14.83
CA ASP A 30 4.04 0.11 15.10
C ASP A 30 4.57 -0.56 13.83
N VAL A 31 3.96 -0.24 12.69
CA VAL A 31 4.35 -0.78 11.38
C VAL A 31 4.31 0.29 10.29
N VAL A 32 5.31 0.25 9.40
CA VAL A 32 5.28 0.99 8.13
C VAL A 32 5.44 0.02 6.97
N CYS A 33 4.50 0.08 6.01
CA CYS A 33 4.57 -0.61 4.74
C CYS A 33 4.94 0.38 3.65
N MET A 34 6.02 0.12 2.93
CA MET A 34 6.51 1.01 1.88
C MET A 34 6.49 0.30 0.52
N GLN A 35 6.02 0.99 -0.50
CA GLN A 35 6.00 0.52 -1.88
C GLN A 35 6.91 1.40 -2.75
N GLU A 36 7.26 0.90 -3.92
CA GLU A 36 8.18 1.55 -4.89
C GLU A 36 9.49 2.05 -4.25
N THR A 37 10.19 1.16 -3.57
CA THR A 37 11.49 1.51 -2.96
C THR A 37 12.54 1.87 -4.00
N LYS A 38 12.45 1.32 -5.24
CA LYS A 38 13.33 1.62 -6.40
C LYS A 38 14.82 1.57 -6.05
N ALA A 39 15.19 0.66 -5.16
CA ALA A 39 16.57 0.46 -4.72
C ALA A 39 16.85 -1.03 -4.60
N GLN A 40 18.12 -1.41 -4.74
CA GLN A 40 18.59 -2.71 -4.31
C GLN A 40 18.94 -2.61 -2.81
N GLU A 41 18.89 -3.71 -2.07
CA GLU A 41 19.10 -3.70 -0.61
C GLU A 41 20.41 -2.99 -0.21
N HIS A 42 21.51 -3.23 -0.93
CA HIS A 42 22.80 -2.58 -0.69
C HIS A 42 22.82 -1.06 -1.00
N GLN A 43 21.76 -0.51 -1.57
CA GLN A 43 21.60 0.92 -1.88
C GLN A 43 20.70 1.64 -0.89
N LEU A 44 20.20 0.94 0.13
CA LEU A 44 19.36 1.55 1.16
C LEU A 44 20.16 2.61 1.92
N PRO A 45 19.58 3.78 2.19
CA PRO A 45 20.25 4.81 2.96
C PRO A 45 20.40 4.38 4.42
N PRO A 46 21.43 4.87 5.16
CA PRO A 46 21.64 4.51 6.55
C PRO A 46 20.40 4.69 7.42
N GLU A 47 19.64 5.75 7.20
CA GLU A 47 18.40 6.05 7.94
C GLU A 47 17.30 4.98 7.77
N ALA A 48 17.38 4.21 6.68
CA ALA A 48 16.46 3.12 6.40
C ALA A 48 16.91 1.78 7.00
N LEU A 49 18.22 1.64 7.29
CA LEU A 49 18.84 0.45 7.83
C LEU A 49 18.95 0.49 9.35
N ASP A 50 19.20 1.67 9.91
CA ASP A 50 19.44 1.89 11.33
C ASP A 50 18.30 2.70 11.95
N LEU A 51 17.17 2.04 12.14
CA LEU A 51 15.98 2.58 12.80
C LEU A 51 15.83 1.96 14.18
N ASP A 52 16.24 2.71 15.21
CA ASP A 52 16.13 2.28 16.60
C ASP A 52 14.73 1.74 16.92
N GLY A 53 14.66 0.51 17.40
CA GLY A 53 13.43 -0.17 17.82
C GLY A 53 12.61 -0.73 16.67
N TYR A 54 13.12 -0.74 15.42
CA TYR A 54 12.44 -1.36 14.28
C TYR A 54 13.26 -2.50 13.70
N SER A 55 12.59 -3.64 13.49
CA SER A 55 13.02 -4.66 12.52
C SER A 55 12.54 -4.27 11.13
N TYR A 56 13.26 -4.65 10.08
CA TYR A 56 12.78 -4.45 8.71
C TYR A 56 12.92 -5.72 7.87
N ALA A 57 12.09 -5.81 6.85
CA ALA A 57 12.23 -6.73 5.74
C ALA A 57 12.08 -5.98 4.42
N PHE A 58 12.76 -6.46 3.41
CA PHE A 58 12.88 -5.79 2.12
C PHE A 58 12.83 -6.79 0.98
N VAL A 59 12.22 -6.41 -0.14
CA VAL A 59 12.25 -7.14 -1.41
C VAL A 59 12.48 -6.14 -2.53
N ASP A 60 13.55 -6.35 -3.28
CA ASP A 60 13.84 -5.57 -4.48
C ASP A 60 13.44 -6.32 -5.76
N ALA A 61 13.30 -5.56 -6.84
CA ALA A 61 13.12 -6.15 -8.16
C ALA A 61 14.47 -6.61 -8.73
N HIS A 62 14.46 -7.64 -9.57
CA HIS A 62 15.63 -8.01 -10.38
C HIS A 62 16.10 -6.84 -11.25
N LYS A 63 15.16 -6.05 -11.78
CA LYS A 63 15.44 -4.84 -12.52
C LYS A 63 15.81 -3.69 -11.56
N LYS A 64 17.06 -3.21 -11.63
CA LYS A 64 17.55 -2.12 -10.79
C LYS A 64 16.73 -0.82 -10.95
N GLY A 65 16.45 -0.16 -9.83
CA GLY A 65 15.74 1.12 -9.82
C GLY A 65 14.25 1.02 -10.15
N TYR A 66 13.66 -0.16 -9.98
CA TYR A 66 12.26 -0.45 -10.31
C TYR A 66 11.56 -1.12 -9.13
N SER A 67 10.26 -0.83 -8.92
CA SER A 67 9.40 -1.51 -7.95
C SER A 67 10.05 -1.65 -6.55
N GLY A 68 9.87 -2.79 -5.89
CA GLY A 68 10.37 -3.09 -4.55
C GLY A 68 9.43 -2.66 -3.44
N VAL A 69 9.36 -3.46 -2.37
CA VAL A 69 8.56 -3.19 -1.18
C VAL A 69 9.36 -3.42 0.09
N ALA A 70 8.97 -2.74 1.17
CA ALA A 70 9.57 -2.92 2.50
C ALA A 70 8.48 -2.90 3.59
N ILE A 71 8.78 -3.54 4.71
CA ILE A 71 8.01 -3.45 5.95
C ILE A 71 9.00 -3.15 7.08
N TYR A 72 8.70 -2.13 7.87
CA TYR A 72 9.36 -1.79 9.14
C TYR A 72 8.39 -2.09 10.27
N SER A 73 8.83 -2.77 11.32
CA SER A 73 7.99 -3.13 12.46
C SER A 73 8.73 -2.96 13.79
N ARG A 74 8.06 -2.41 14.78
CA ARG A 74 8.54 -2.40 16.18
C ARG A 74 8.45 -3.77 16.84
N HIS A 75 7.61 -4.65 16.29
CA HIS A 75 7.42 -6.00 16.81
C HIS A 75 8.28 -6.97 16.02
N ALA A 76 9.00 -7.84 16.72
CA ALA A 76 9.85 -8.82 16.07
C ALA A 76 8.99 -9.81 15.23
N PRO A 77 9.29 -10.00 13.94
CA PRO A 77 8.56 -10.94 13.13
C PRO A 77 8.88 -12.39 13.52
N VAL A 78 7.84 -13.22 13.57
CA VAL A 78 7.96 -14.67 13.72
C VAL A 78 8.35 -15.31 12.39
N ARG A 79 7.84 -14.75 11.29
CA ARG A 79 8.08 -15.23 9.92
C ARG A 79 8.04 -14.09 8.92
N ILE A 80 8.87 -14.18 7.90
CA ILE A 80 8.89 -13.26 6.76
C ILE A 80 8.74 -14.08 5.48
N GLU A 81 7.77 -13.73 4.65
CA GLU A 81 7.57 -14.34 3.33
C GLU A 81 7.70 -13.28 2.25
N ARG A 82 8.43 -13.64 1.18
CA ARG A 82 8.69 -12.78 0.02
C ARG A 82 8.04 -13.37 -1.21
N GLY A 83 7.31 -12.53 -1.95
CA GLY A 83 6.62 -12.93 -3.16
C GLY A 83 5.24 -13.55 -2.92
N LEU A 84 4.53 -13.77 -4.03
CA LEU A 84 3.17 -14.30 -4.11
C LEU A 84 3.12 -15.73 -4.68
N GLY A 85 4.27 -16.29 -5.06
CA GLY A 85 4.36 -17.52 -5.87
C GLY A 85 4.00 -17.27 -7.34
N MET A 86 4.14 -16.02 -7.81
CA MET A 86 3.96 -15.58 -9.19
C MET A 86 5.30 -15.13 -9.73
N GLU A 87 6.03 -15.98 -10.45
CA GLU A 87 7.43 -15.76 -10.85
C GLU A 87 7.67 -14.38 -11.48
N ASP A 88 6.80 -13.95 -12.38
CA ASP A 88 6.86 -12.65 -13.06
C ASP A 88 6.69 -11.46 -12.09
N MET A 89 5.78 -11.58 -11.13
CA MET A 89 5.52 -10.54 -10.11
C MET A 89 6.57 -10.56 -9.00
N ASP A 90 7.02 -11.75 -8.63
CA ASP A 90 8.05 -11.94 -7.61
C ASP A 90 9.40 -11.41 -8.11
N ALA A 91 9.71 -11.57 -9.40
CA ALA A 91 10.88 -10.94 -10.04
C ALA A 91 10.82 -9.40 -10.05
N GLU A 92 9.63 -8.81 -9.95
CA GLU A 92 9.43 -7.36 -9.82
C GLU A 92 9.40 -6.88 -8.35
N GLY A 93 9.53 -7.78 -7.36
CA GLY A 93 9.61 -7.42 -5.94
C GLY A 93 8.36 -6.69 -5.41
N ARG A 94 7.17 -7.24 -5.70
CA ARG A 94 5.89 -6.54 -5.49
C ARG A 94 5.18 -6.88 -4.20
N PHE A 95 5.62 -7.91 -3.49
CA PHE A 95 4.94 -8.37 -2.28
C PHE A 95 5.90 -8.83 -1.20
N LEU A 96 5.57 -8.45 0.03
CA LEU A 96 6.25 -8.86 1.24
C LEU A 96 5.22 -9.07 2.34
N ARG A 97 5.36 -10.16 3.10
CA ARG A 97 4.53 -10.45 4.27
C ARG A 97 5.40 -10.65 5.51
N MET A 98 4.92 -10.13 6.62
CA MET A 98 5.54 -10.25 7.94
C MET A 98 4.49 -10.74 8.94
N ASP A 99 4.73 -11.91 9.55
CA ASP A 99 3.87 -12.46 10.58
C ASP A 99 4.40 -12.03 11.96
N LEU A 100 3.57 -11.35 12.74
CA LEU A 100 3.89 -10.79 14.05
C LEU A 100 3.27 -11.63 15.21
N GLY A 101 3.03 -12.92 14.97
CA GLY A 101 2.32 -13.81 15.89
C GLY A 101 0.81 -13.79 15.63
N PRO A 102 -0.01 -13.04 16.41
CA PRO A 102 -1.46 -13.04 16.21
C PRO A 102 -1.92 -12.17 15.03
N LEU A 103 -1.02 -11.42 14.38
CA LEU A 103 -1.31 -10.49 13.30
C LEU A 103 -0.36 -10.68 12.14
N THR A 104 -0.89 -10.69 10.93
CA THR A 104 -0.12 -10.68 9.69
C THR A 104 -0.18 -9.30 9.03
N ILE A 105 0.96 -8.80 8.57
CA ILE A 105 1.09 -7.55 7.82
C ILE A 105 1.62 -7.85 6.42
N GLY A 106 0.96 -7.33 5.39
CA GLY A 106 1.45 -7.40 4.02
C GLY A 106 1.71 -6.02 3.42
N SER A 107 2.75 -5.92 2.57
CA SER A 107 3.03 -4.75 1.73
C SER A 107 2.96 -5.14 0.27
N LEU A 108 2.04 -4.53 -0.48
CA LEU A 108 1.76 -4.82 -1.88
C LEU A 108 2.02 -3.59 -2.75
N TYR A 109 2.67 -3.80 -3.89
CA TYR A 109 2.70 -2.84 -4.99
C TYR A 109 2.08 -3.47 -6.24
N ALA A 110 0.81 -3.21 -6.50
CA ALA A 110 0.12 -3.74 -7.67
C ALA A 110 0.63 -3.10 -8.97
N PRO A 111 0.66 -3.82 -10.10
CA PRO A 111 1.08 -3.26 -11.37
C PRO A 111 0.22 -2.05 -11.78
N SER A 112 0.87 -1.02 -12.33
CA SER A 112 0.19 0.11 -12.98
C SER A 112 -0.03 -0.18 -14.46
N GLY A 113 -1.15 0.28 -15.01
CA GLY A 113 -1.47 0.23 -16.44
C GLY A 113 -1.07 1.48 -17.23
N THR A 114 -0.48 2.50 -16.59
CA THR A 114 -0.24 3.83 -17.19
C THR A 114 0.73 3.84 -18.36
N SER A 115 1.61 2.84 -18.48
CA SER A 115 2.61 2.75 -19.55
C SER A 115 2.10 2.09 -20.85
N GLY A 116 0.80 1.98 -21.03
CA GLY A 116 0.16 1.53 -22.25
C GLY A 116 -0.53 0.16 -22.16
N PRO A 117 -1.09 -0.32 -23.29
CA PRO A 117 -1.95 -1.51 -23.30
C PRO A 117 -1.28 -2.79 -22.81
N GLU A 118 0.00 -2.98 -23.08
CA GLU A 118 0.77 -4.15 -22.61
C GLU A 118 0.85 -4.18 -21.09
N ARG A 119 1.13 -3.03 -20.43
CA ARG A 119 1.15 -2.94 -18.97
C ARG A 119 -0.24 -3.08 -18.36
N GLN A 120 -1.28 -2.60 -19.05
CA GLN A 120 -2.66 -2.82 -18.63
C GLN A 120 -3.02 -4.32 -18.68
N ALA A 121 -2.57 -5.05 -19.70
CA ALA A 121 -2.76 -6.51 -19.78
C ALA A 121 -2.03 -7.24 -18.63
N VAL A 122 -0.79 -6.84 -18.31
CA VAL A 122 -0.05 -7.37 -17.16
C VAL A 122 -0.81 -7.10 -15.85
N LYS A 123 -1.36 -5.89 -15.68
CA LYS A 123 -2.18 -5.55 -14.51
C LYS A 123 -3.40 -6.46 -14.39
N TYR A 124 -4.17 -6.64 -15.46
CA TYR A 124 -5.33 -7.53 -15.43
C TYR A 124 -4.93 -8.99 -15.11
N SER A 125 -3.88 -9.51 -15.73
CA SER A 125 -3.38 -10.84 -15.41
C SER A 125 -2.96 -10.99 -13.94
N PHE A 126 -2.36 -9.94 -13.36
CA PHE A 126 -2.05 -9.90 -11.93
C PHE A 126 -3.33 -9.92 -11.09
N LEU A 127 -4.29 -9.05 -11.38
CA LEU A 127 -5.54 -8.92 -10.62
C LEU A 127 -6.31 -10.24 -10.59
N ASP A 128 -6.44 -10.92 -11.74
CA ASP A 128 -7.13 -12.22 -11.85
C ASP A 128 -6.46 -13.28 -10.96
N ARG A 129 -5.13 -13.37 -10.97
CA ARG A 129 -4.38 -14.32 -10.15
C ARG A 129 -4.39 -13.95 -8.66
N PHE A 130 -4.37 -12.66 -8.35
CA PHE A 130 -4.24 -12.18 -6.97
C PHE A 130 -5.51 -12.42 -6.13
N ILE A 131 -6.68 -12.56 -6.75
CA ILE A 131 -7.91 -12.96 -6.05
C ILE A 131 -7.74 -14.27 -5.27
N ALA A 132 -7.05 -15.26 -5.84
CA ALA A 132 -6.79 -16.52 -5.16
C ALA A 132 -5.86 -16.35 -3.94
N ASN A 133 -4.84 -15.48 -4.04
CA ASN A 133 -3.97 -15.15 -2.92
C ASN A 133 -4.74 -14.44 -1.80
N LEU A 134 -5.61 -13.48 -2.15
CA LEU A 134 -6.46 -12.78 -1.18
C LEU A 134 -7.41 -13.75 -0.44
N ALA A 135 -8.02 -14.67 -1.19
CA ALA A 135 -8.88 -15.70 -0.60
C ALA A 135 -8.08 -16.63 0.33
N ALA A 136 -6.89 -17.07 -0.08
CA ALA A 136 -6.02 -17.92 0.72
C ALA A 136 -5.57 -17.22 2.01
N LEU A 137 -5.14 -15.96 1.93
CA LEU A 137 -4.73 -15.16 3.09
C LEU A 137 -5.88 -15.02 4.10
N LYS A 138 -7.08 -14.66 3.63
CA LYS A 138 -8.25 -14.56 4.50
C LYS A 138 -8.62 -15.91 5.15
N ASN A 139 -8.62 -16.99 4.37
CA ASN A 139 -9.01 -18.33 4.83
C ASN A 139 -7.95 -18.96 5.75
N ALA A 140 -6.74 -18.43 5.82
CA ALA A 140 -5.74 -18.85 6.80
C ALA A 140 -6.16 -18.56 8.25
N GLY A 141 -7.16 -17.69 8.45
CA GLY A 141 -7.75 -17.42 9.76
C GLY A 141 -6.92 -16.56 10.69
N THR A 142 -5.74 -16.08 10.23
CA THR A 142 -4.95 -15.10 10.98
C THR A 142 -5.42 -13.69 10.61
N PRO A 143 -5.75 -12.83 11.60
CA PRO A 143 -6.02 -11.42 11.37
C PRO A 143 -4.95 -10.79 10.49
N THR A 144 -5.34 -10.14 9.40
CA THR A 144 -4.38 -9.65 8.40
C THR A 144 -4.69 -8.21 8.00
N ILE A 145 -3.65 -7.37 7.97
CA ILE A 145 -3.66 -6.03 7.39
C ILE A 145 -2.81 -6.07 6.11
N LEU A 146 -3.43 -5.85 4.96
CA LEU A 146 -2.75 -5.81 3.66
C LEU A 146 -2.67 -4.38 3.17
N CYS A 147 -1.53 -3.77 3.40
CA CYS A 147 -1.19 -2.42 2.97
C CYS A 147 -0.72 -2.39 1.53
N GLY A 148 -0.97 -1.31 0.80
CA GLY A 148 -0.33 -1.18 -0.48
C GLY A 148 -0.89 -0.12 -1.39
N ASP A 149 -0.13 0.12 -2.47
CA ASP A 149 -0.59 0.83 -3.65
C ASP A 149 -1.21 -0.19 -4.63
N TYR A 150 -2.53 -0.14 -4.74
CA TYR A 150 -3.29 -1.03 -5.62
C TYR A 150 -3.39 -0.49 -7.05
N ASN A 151 -2.95 0.75 -7.27
CA ASN A 151 -3.10 1.43 -8.56
C ASN A 151 -4.55 1.47 -9.07
N ILE A 152 -5.53 1.38 -8.18
CA ILE A 152 -6.98 1.41 -8.45
C ILE A 152 -7.65 2.31 -7.42
N ALA A 153 -8.44 3.28 -7.90
CA ALA A 153 -9.43 3.96 -7.09
C ALA A 153 -10.77 3.22 -7.22
N HIS A 154 -11.38 2.85 -6.10
CA HIS A 154 -12.54 1.95 -6.09
C HIS A 154 -13.82 2.71 -6.46
N ASN A 155 -14.18 3.71 -5.67
CA ASN A 155 -15.45 4.39 -5.77
C ASN A 155 -15.33 5.80 -6.35
N ASP A 156 -16.46 6.39 -6.74
CA ASP A 156 -16.53 7.76 -7.26
C ASP A 156 -15.94 8.79 -6.28
N ILE A 157 -16.07 8.53 -4.98
CA ILE A 157 -15.51 9.37 -3.92
C ILE A 157 -13.97 9.32 -3.87
N ASP A 158 -13.36 8.33 -4.50
CA ASP A 158 -11.92 8.06 -4.46
C ASP A 158 -11.13 8.74 -5.59
N VAL A 159 -11.81 9.49 -6.47
CA VAL A 159 -11.20 10.29 -7.54
C VAL A 159 -11.74 11.71 -7.56
N PHE A 160 -10.90 12.64 -8.01
CA PHE A 160 -11.29 14.06 -8.07
C PHE A 160 -12.46 14.35 -9.04
N SER A 161 -12.64 13.53 -10.09
CA SER A 161 -13.69 13.69 -11.10
C SER A 161 -14.01 12.34 -11.73
N PRO A 162 -15.04 11.62 -11.22
CA PRO A 162 -15.41 10.29 -11.74
C PRO A 162 -15.69 10.29 -13.24
N ARG A 163 -16.40 11.31 -13.72
CA ARG A 163 -16.76 11.41 -15.14
C ARG A 163 -15.53 11.56 -16.05
N SER A 164 -14.55 12.35 -15.66
CA SER A 164 -13.34 12.55 -16.45
C SER A 164 -12.36 11.37 -16.32
N CYS A 165 -12.38 10.65 -15.20
CA CYS A 165 -11.49 9.53 -14.93
C CYS A 165 -11.99 8.18 -15.46
N ALA A 166 -13.27 8.07 -15.86
CA ALA A 166 -13.94 6.80 -16.18
C ALA A 166 -13.27 5.95 -17.29
N LYS A 167 -12.41 6.54 -18.10
CA LYS A 167 -11.64 5.85 -19.15
C LYS A 167 -10.15 5.80 -18.89
N THR A 168 -9.73 6.13 -17.66
CA THR A 168 -8.32 6.18 -17.25
C THR A 168 -7.97 4.92 -16.47
N THR A 169 -6.83 4.30 -16.80
CA THR A 169 -6.30 3.18 -15.99
C THR A 169 -6.21 3.58 -14.51
N GLY A 170 -6.57 2.66 -13.63
CA GLY A 170 -6.76 2.93 -12.21
C GLY A 170 -8.19 3.29 -11.83
N PHE A 171 -9.09 3.57 -12.82
CA PHE A 171 -10.52 3.81 -12.58
C PHE A 171 -11.41 3.21 -13.68
N LEU A 172 -10.87 2.25 -14.43
CA LEU A 172 -11.63 1.53 -15.45
C LEU A 172 -12.73 0.68 -14.79
N PRO A 173 -13.89 0.47 -15.48
CA PRO A 173 -14.98 -0.34 -14.93
C PRO A 173 -14.54 -1.73 -14.46
N ASP A 174 -13.64 -2.39 -15.20
CA ASP A 174 -13.15 -3.73 -14.85
C ASP A 174 -12.28 -3.73 -13.60
N GLU A 175 -11.45 -2.69 -13.41
CA GLU A 175 -10.63 -2.51 -12.22
C GLU A 175 -11.49 -2.27 -10.97
N ARG A 176 -12.54 -1.48 -11.10
CA ARG A 176 -13.51 -1.21 -10.03
C ARG A 176 -14.31 -2.48 -9.67
N ARG A 177 -14.79 -3.24 -10.66
CA ARG A 177 -15.46 -4.53 -10.42
C ARG A 177 -14.55 -5.54 -9.72
N TRP A 178 -13.25 -5.55 -10.05
CA TRP A 178 -12.30 -6.37 -9.32
C TRP A 178 -12.24 -5.97 -7.84
N PHE A 179 -12.29 -4.68 -7.54
CA PHE A 179 -12.29 -4.22 -6.16
C PHE A 179 -13.62 -4.55 -5.44
N ASP A 180 -14.76 -4.49 -6.15
CA ASP A 180 -16.05 -5.01 -5.65
C ASP A 180 -15.93 -6.50 -5.31
N GLU A 181 -15.29 -7.29 -6.18
CA GLU A 181 -15.05 -8.71 -5.92
C GLU A 181 -14.19 -8.94 -4.67
N VAL A 182 -13.14 -8.15 -4.47
CA VAL A 182 -12.29 -8.21 -3.26
C VAL A 182 -13.09 -7.93 -1.99
N THR A 183 -13.94 -6.92 -2.02
CA THR A 183 -14.68 -6.48 -0.82
C THR A 183 -15.96 -7.28 -0.58
N GLU A 184 -16.75 -7.54 -1.61
CA GLU A 184 -18.06 -8.16 -1.46
C GLU A 184 -17.99 -9.70 -1.50
N ARG A 185 -17.20 -10.29 -2.41
CA ARG A 185 -17.14 -11.73 -2.59
C ARG A 185 -16.04 -12.37 -1.75
N VAL A 186 -14.81 -11.86 -1.81
CA VAL A 186 -13.71 -12.37 -0.98
C VAL A 186 -13.90 -11.91 0.45
N GLY A 187 -14.40 -10.70 0.67
CA GLY A 187 -14.80 -10.16 1.95
C GLY A 187 -13.68 -9.46 2.73
N TRP A 188 -12.74 -8.82 2.03
CA TRP A 188 -11.81 -7.87 2.63
C TRP A 188 -12.51 -6.54 2.90
N VAL A 189 -12.06 -5.82 3.92
CA VAL A 189 -12.63 -4.53 4.30
C VAL A 189 -11.62 -3.41 4.07
N ASP A 190 -12.03 -2.33 3.41
CA ASP A 190 -11.25 -1.10 3.31
C ASP A 190 -11.26 -0.38 4.66
N ALA A 191 -10.21 -0.55 5.44
CA ALA A 191 -10.12 -0.03 6.80
C ALA A 191 -10.24 1.49 6.87
N PHE A 192 -9.77 2.22 5.86
CA PHE A 192 -9.92 3.68 5.81
C PHE A 192 -11.39 4.10 5.81
N ARG A 193 -12.21 3.43 4.99
CA ARG A 193 -13.64 3.76 4.81
C ARG A 193 -14.54 3.28 5.96
N VAL A 194 -14.02 2.46 6.88
CA VAL A 194 -14.74 2.11 8.12
C VAL A 194 -15.02 3.35 8.98
N VAL A 195 -14.06 4.27 9.07
CA VAL A 195 -14.13 5.42 9.99
C VAL A 195 -14.08 6.77 9.29
N ASN A 196 -13.78 6.81 7.98
CA ASN A 196 -13.65 8.05 7.23
C ASN A 196 -14.45 7.99 5.92
N ALA A 197 -15.66 8.55 5.94
CA ALA A 197 -16.55 8.65 4.77
C ALA A 197 -16.40 9.99 4.02
N GLU A 198 -15.48 10.86 4.44
CA GLU A 198 -15.32 12.18 3.87
C GLU A 198 -14.83 12.12 2.41
N PRO A 199 -15.35 12.98 1.53
CA PRO A 199 -14.90 13.08 0.15
C PRO A 199 -13.50 13.72 0.04
N LYS A 200 -12.88 13.56 -1.12
CA LYS A 200 -11.59 14.20 -1.46
C LYS A 200 -10.43 13.79 -0.54
N GLN A 201 -10.53 12.62 0.05
CA GLN A 201 -9.45 11.96 0.76
C GLN A 201 -8.58 11.22 -0.26
N PHE A 202 -7.55 11.87 -0.80
CA PHE A 202 -6.71 11.31 -1.85
C PHE A 202 -5.31 11.03 -1.31
N SER A 203 -4.73 9.93 -1.80
CA SER A 203 -3.39 9.50 -1.42
C SER A 203 -2.34 9.73 -2.51
N TRP A 204 -2.76 10.00 -3.74
CA TRP A 204 -1.87 10.24 -4.88
C TRP A 204 -2.33 11.39 -5.76
N TRP A 205 -1.36 12.13 -6.32
CA TRP A 205 -1.57 13.22 -7.28
C TRP A 205 -0.59 13.11 -8.43
N SER A 206 -1.12 13.22 -9.66
CA SER A 206 -0.29 13.22 -10.85
C SER A 206 0.65 14.43 -10.90
N ASN A 207 1.69 14.34 -11.74
CA ASN A 207 2.61 15.46 -12.00
C ASN A 207 2.00 16.60 -12.84
N PHE A 208 0.68 16.59 -13.08
CA PHE A 208 0.00 17.68 -13.78
C PHE A 208 0.12 18.98 -12.97
N PRO A 209 0.37 20.14 -13.63
CA PRO A 209 0.57 21.39 -12.91
C PRO A 209 -0.54 21.71 -11.92
N LYS A 210 -0.15 21.96 -10.67
CA LYS A 210 -1.06 22.30 -9.55
C LYS A 210 -2.09 21.21 -9.19
N ALA A 211 -1.87 19.95 -9.59
CA ALA A 211 -2.78 18.86 -9.23
C ALA A 211 -2.88 18.70 -7.70
N PHE A 212 -1.75 18.75 -7.03
CA PHE A 212 -1.69 18.63 -5.57
C PHE A 212 -2.37 19.84 -4.86
N GLU A 213 -2.02 21.05 -5.23
CA GLU A 213 -2.56 22.29 -4.63
C GLU A 213 -4.08 22.40 -4.81
N ARG A 214 -4.57 21.95 -5.97
CA ARG A 214 -6.00 21.93 -6.31
C ARG A 214 -6.72 20.69 -5.80
N ASN A 215 -6.02 19.79 -5.14
CA ASN A 215 -6.52 18.48 -4.71
C ASN A 215 -7.17 17.67 -5.84
N LEU A 216 -6.53 17.60 -7.01
CA LEU A 216 -6.96 16.77 -8.14
C LEU A 216 -6.28 15.41 -8.05
N GLY A 217 -6.65 14.65 -7.03
CA GLY A 217 -5.98 13.41 -6.64
C GLY A 217 -6.87 12.18 -6.76
N TRP A 218 -6.28 11.05 -6.40
CA TRP A 218 -6.89 9.73 -6.35
C TRP A 218 -6.51 9.04 -5.04
N ARG A 219 -7.39 8.23 -4.49
CA ARG A 219 -7.07 7.32 -3.39
C ARG A 219 -6.83 5.93 -3.97
N ILE A 220 -5.59 5.54 -4.04
CA ILE A 220 -5.13 4.27 -4.62
C ILE A 220 -4.26 3.45 -3.65
N ASP A 221 -3.93 4.03 -2.50
CA ASP A 221 -3.23 3.38 -1.40
C ASP A 221 -4.24 2.96 -0.34
N TYR A 222 -4.20 1.69 0.06
CA TYR A 222 -5.17 1.07 0.96
C TYR A 222 -4.50 0.32 2.10
N GLN A 223 -5.27 0.13 3.17
CA GLN A 223 -5.09 -0.93 4.14
C GLN A 223 -6.35 -1.79 4.11
N LEU A 224 -6.30 -2.90 3.37
CA LEU A 224 -7.36 -3.90 3.37
C LEU A 224 -7.17 -4.80 4.58
N VAL A 225 -8.25 -5.06 5.31
CA VAL A 225 -8.20 -5.88 6.52
C VAL A 225 -9.17 -7.05 6.44
N THR A 226 -8.83 -8.12 7.14
CA THR A 226 -9.80 -9.21 7.40
C THR A 226 -10.97 -8.68 8.23
N PRO A 227 -12.19 -9.24 8.08
CA PRO A 227 -13.41 -8.69 8.70
C PRO A 227 -13.35 -8.54 10.22
N ASP A 228 -12.60 -9.40 10.90
CA ASP A 228 -12.41 -9.38 12.35
C ASP A 228 -11.64 -8.14 12.84
N LEU A 229 -10.83 -7.52 11.99
CA LEU A 229 -10.11 -6.29 12.32
C LEU A 229 -10.93 -5.02 12.07
N ALA A 230 -11.96 -5.07 11.24
CA ALA A 230 -12.77 -3.90 10.91
C ALA A 230 -13.38 -3.20 12.15
N PRO A 231 -13.95 -3.92 13.14
CA PRO A 231 -14.46 -3.30 14.38
C PRO A 231 -13.38 -2.67 15.26
N LEU A 232 -12.11 -2.99 15.01
CA LEU A 232 -10.97 -2.48 15.77
C LEU A 232 -10.37 -1.20 15.19
N VAL A 233 -10.78 -0.77 14.00
CA VAL A 233 -10.35 0.50 13.39
C VAL A 233 -10.87 1.67 14.23
N ARG A 234 -9.98 2.61 14.61
CA ARG A 234 -10.32 3.77 15.46
C ARG A 234 -10.16 5.10 14.76
N ALA A 235 -9.13 5.25 13.94
CA ALA A 235 -8.87 6.48 13.20
C ALA A 235 -8.21 6.17 11.85
N ALA A 236 -8.46 7.02 10.86
CA ALA A 236 -7.82 6.95 9.55
C ALA A 236 -7.56 8.35 9.02
N SER A 237 -6.35 8.60 8.53
CA SER A 237 -5.94 9.87 7.95
C SER A 237 -4.99 9.70 6.77
N ILE A 238 -4.93 10.73 5.92
CA ILE A 238 -3.95 10.87 4.85
C ILE A 238 -3.17 12.15 5.13
N ASP A 239 -1.85 12.02 5.35
CA ASP A 239 -0.99 13.15 5.67
C ASP A 239 -0.55 13.85 4.39
N ARG A 240 -1.14 15.02 4.13
CA ARG A 240 -0.84 15.84 2.95
C ARG A 240 0.19 16.93 3.21
N ASP A 241 0.53 17.19 4.45
CA ASP A 241 1.41 18.31 4.80
C ASP A 241 2.87 17.98 4.48
N GLU A 242 3.21 16.69 4.52
CA GLU A 242 4.54 16.19 4.20
C GLU A 242 4.61 15.56 2.82
N ARG A 243 5.56 16.02 2.00
CA ARG A 243 5.70 15.58 0.60
C ARG A 243 6.97 14.76 0.36
N PHE A 244 6.98 13.53 0.84
CA PHE A 244 8.08 12.60 0.60
C PHE A 244 8.06 12.01 -0.82
N SER A 245 6.85 11.90 -1.39
CA SER A 245 6.55 11.29 -2.68
C SER A 245 5.47 12.09 -3.42
N ASP A 246 5.01 11.62 -4.56
CA ASP A 246 3.75 11.98 -5.19
C ASP A 246 2.55 11.27 -4.55
N HIS A 247 2.81 10.30 -3.65
CA HIS A 247 1.84 9.76 -2.72
C HIS A 247 2.00 10.37 -1.33
N ALA A 248 0.91 10.40 -0.57
CA ALA A 248 0.88 10.78 0.84
C ALA A 248 0.78 9.53 1.74
N PRO A 249 1.37 9.56 2.94
CA PRO A 249 1.18 8.50 3.91
C PRO A 249 -0.29 8.31 4.29
N VAL A 250 -0.76 7.06 4.31
CA VAL A 250 -2.07 6.67 4.82
C VAL A 250 -1.88 6.01 6.17
N THR A 251 -2.36 6.64 7.23
CA THR A 251 -2.24 6.19 8.61
C THR A 251 -3.56 5.67 9.11
N ILE A 252 -3.56 4.48 9.71
CA ILE A 252 -4.72 3.91 10.40
C ILE A 252 -4.29 3.44 11.79
N ASP A 253 -5.10 3.80 12.77
CA ASP A 253 -4.95 3.39 14.16
C ASP A 253 -5.97 2.30 14.50
N TYR A 254 -5.48 1.19 15.05
CA TYR A 254 -6.25 0.03 15.43
C TYR A 254 -6.23 -0.19 16.95
N ASP A 255 -7.32 -0.68 17.50
CA ASP A 255 -7.40 -1.11 18.90
C ASP A 255 -6.88 -2.56 19.04
N ILE A 256 -5.60 -2.72 18.79
CA ILE A 256 -4.88 -4.00 18.85
C ILE A 256 -3.77 -3.88 19.88
N THR A 257 -3.51 -4.96 20.60
CA THR A 257 -2.33 -5.17 21.45
C THR A 257 -1.63 -6.45 21.01
N LEU A 258 -0.32 -6.37 20.70
CA LEU A 258 0.55 -7.51 20.36
C LEU A 258 1.41 -7.87 21.53
#